data_c41a9344a70728ab821340506c7bf5ea
#
_entry.id   c41a9344a70728ab821340506c7bf5ea
#
_cell.length_a   1.000
_cell.length_b   1.000
_cell.length_c   1.000
_cell.angle_alpha   90.00
_cell.angle_beta   90.00
_cell.angle_gamma   90.00
#
_symmetry.space_group_name_H-M   'P 1'
#
loop_
_entity.id
_entity.type
_entity.pdbx_description
1 polymer ?
#
loop_
_entity_poly.entity_id
_entity_poly.type
_entity_poly.pdbx_seq_one_letter_code
_entity_poly.pdbx_strand_id
1 'polypeptide(L)'
;MQTIAETRMMGGTHRVFRHDSTVTQCSMDWALFTPEHGQPDSVLVFLSGLTCTWENAATKAGAQAAAARHNMAIVFPDTSPRGADVANSNDYWLGQGAGFYLTATQAPWAPHFAMDRYITDELPLLINTALDMDISTNGMGITGHSMGGHGALTLAMKHPHLFRSVSAFSPISSAMESGWGQNVLPAYLGDEKAAHQAHDATALMASHGWGGDILVDQGLADDFLDEHLKPHLLGRAAENAGIPLTLRQHAGY
;
A
#
# COMPACT_ATOMS: atom_id res chain seq x y z
N MET A 1 6.57 -12.43 16.92
CA MET A 1 5.67 -12.73 15.80
C MET A 1 5.12 -14.13 15.95
N GLN A 2 3.81 -14.32 15.82
CA GLN A 2 3.10 -15.60 15.96
C GLN A 2 2.37 -15.93 14.65
N THR A 3 2.49 -17.17 14.16
CA THR A 3 1.62 -17.67 13.08
C THR A 3 0.25 -18.00 13.66
N ILE A 4 -0.80 -17.36 13.15
CA ILE A 4 -2.18 -17.55 13.62
C ILE A 4 -3.02 -18.39 12.64
N ALA A 5 -2.60 -18.51 11.37
CA ALA A 5 -3.21 -19.41 10.39
C ALA A 5 -2.17 -19.82 9.33
N GLU A 6 -2.35 -21.03 8.78
CA GLU A 6 -1.57 -21.54 7.66
C GLU A 6 -2.47 -22.37 6.75
N THR A 7 -2.40 -22.13 5.44
CA THR A 7 -3.21 -22.83 4.43
C THR A 7 -2.39 -23.07 3.17
N ARG A 8 -2.38 -24.30 2.66
CA ARG A 8 -1.83 -24.61 1.33
C ARG A 8 -2.82 -24.21 0.25
N MET A 9 -2.37 -23.43 -0.72
CA MET A 9 -3.18 -22.95 -1.82
C MET A 9 -2.33 -22.56 -3.03
N MET A 10 -2.86 -22.76 -4.24
CA MET A 10 -2.35 -22.21 -5.50
C MET A 10 -0.84 -22.42 -5.75
N GLY A 11 -0.30 -23.59 -5.37
CA GLY A 11 1.13 -23.90 -5.53
C GLY A 11 2.05 -23.25 -4.52
N GLY A 12 1.54 -22.95 -3.35
CA GLY A 12 2.30 -22.34 -2.25
C GLY A 12 1.61 -22.48 -0.90
N THR A 13 2.14 -21.75 0.06
CA THR A 13 1.60 -21.68 1.43
C THR A 13 1.27 -20.25 1.78
N HIS A 14 0.04 -20.03 2.23
CA HIS A 14 -0.42 -18.76 2.77
C HIS A 14 -0.41 -18.82 4.29
N ARG A 15 0.35 -17.92 4.94
CA ARG A 15 0.45 -17.79 6.39
C ARG A 15 -0.08 -16.45 6.84
N VAL A 16 -0.75 -16.44 7.97
CA VAL A 16 -1.18 -15.20 8.64
C VAL A 16 -0.40 -15.07 9.93
N PHE A 17 0.17 -13.92 10.13
CA PHE A 17 0.98 -13.58 11.30
C PHE A 17 0.34 -12.48 12.12
N ARG A 18 0.55 -12.55 13.43
CA ARG A 18 0.25 -11.49 14.40
C ARG A 18 1.50 -11.13 15.17
N HIS A 19 1.71 -9.84 15.41
CA HIS A 19 2.81 -9.34 16.24
C HIS A 19 2.41 -8.03 16.91
N ASP A 20 3.07 -7.72 18.01
CA ASP A 20 2.96 -6.40 18.64
C ASP A 20 3.92 -5.46 17.92
N SER A 21 3.38 -4.50 17.21
CA SER A 21 4.15 -3.54 16.42
C SER A 21 4.78 -2.48 17.32
N THR A 22 6.07 -2.24 17.13
CA THR A 22 6.79 -1.17 17.81
C THR A 22 6.54 0.20 17.16
N VAL A 23 6.12 0.20 15.91
CA VAL A 23 5.83 1.42 15.13
C VAL A 23 4.40 1.89 15.38
N THR A 24 3.41 1.01 15.25
CA THR A 24 2.00 1.37 15.43
C THR A 24 1.52 1.26 16.89
N GLN A 25 2.35 0.75 17.80
CA GLN A 25 2.07 0.59 19.23
C GLN A 25 0.77 -0.19 19.50
N CYS A 26 0.45 -1.14 18.64
CA CYS A 26 -0.69 -2.05 18.79
C CYS A 26 -0.40 -3.40 18.13
N SER A 27 -1.29 -4.36 18.32
CA SER A 27 -1.20 -5.65 17.63
C SER A 27 -1.56 -5.49 16.17
N MET A 28 -0.68 -5.97 15.27
CA MET A 28 -0.86 -5.91 13.82
C MET A 28 -0.90 -7.30 13.22
N ASP A 29 -1.80 -7.49 12.26
CA ASP A 29 -1.89 -8.69 11.44
C ASP A 29 -1.38 -8.42 10.02
N TRP A 30 -0.74 -9.42 9.44
CA TRP A 30 -0.33 -9.41 8.04
C TRP A 30 -0.26 -10.84 7.51
N ALA A 31 -0.36 -11.00 6.19
CA ALA A 31 -0.27 -12.31 5.58
C ALA A 31 0.88 -12.38 4.58
N LEU A 32 1.39 -13.61 4.38
CA LEU A 32 2.47 -13.93 3.47
C LEU A 32 2.09 -15.17 2.66
N PHE A 33 2.13 -15.04 1.35
CA PHE A 33 2.13 -16.17 0.45
C PHE A 33 3.56 -16.49 0.03
N THR A 34 3.96 -17.76 0.15
CA THR A 34 5.26 -18.26 -0.33
C THR A 34 5.05 -19.41 -1.32
N PRO A 35 5.71 -19.39 -2.49
CA PRO A 35 5.69 -20.53 -3.43
C PRO A 35 6.29 -21.78 -2.82
N GLU A 36 5.96 -22.97 -3.37
CA GLU A 36 6.46 -24.26 -2.85
C GLU A 36 7.93 -24.54 -3.20
N HIS A 37 8.49 -23.85 -4.19
CA HIS A 37 9.80 -24.17 -4.78
C HIS A 37 10.95 -23.35 -4.20
N GLY A 38 11.35 -23.64 -2.97
CA GLY A 38 12.54 -23.02 -2.35
C GLY A 38 12.31 -21.60 -1.86
N GLN A 39 13.40 -20.82 -1.74
CA GLN A 39 13.31 -19.40 -1.42
C GLN A 39 12.74 -18.63 -2.61
N PRO A 40 11.88 -17.64 -2.40
CA PRO A 40 11.36 -16.81 -3.47
C PRO A 40 12.45 -15.93 -4.07
N ASP A 41 12.42 -15.72 -5.40
CA ASP A 41 13.35 -14.86 -6.12
C ASP A 41 13.06 -13.37 -5.89
N SER A 42 11.84 -13.06 -5.50
CA SER A 42 11.36 -11.67 -5.28
C SER A 42 10.21 -11.61 -4.30
N VAL A 43 9.99 -10.43 -3.75
CA VAL A 43 8.90 -10.12 -2.81
C VAL A 43 8.07 -8.97 -3.36
N LEU A 44 6.76 -9.13 -3.35
CA LEU A 44 5.78 -8.09 -3.69
C LEU A 44 4.95 -7.73 -2.46
N VAL A 45 4.91 -6.46 -2.10
CA VAL A 45 4.00 -5.93 -1.08
C VAL A 45 2.72 -5.48 -1.76
N PHE A 46 1.57 -6.04 -1.36
CA PHE A 46 0.25 -5.70 -1.91
C PHE A 46 -0.59 -4.96 -0.88
N LEU A 47 -0.83 -3.68 -1.11
CA LEU A 47 -1.57 -2.79 -0.23
C LEU A 47 -3.07 -2.79 -0.57
N SER A 48 -3.92 -3.05 0.43
CA SER A 48 -5.38 -3.04 0.28
C SER A 48 -5.97 -1.62 0.35
N GLY A 49 -7.21 -1.46 -0.10
CA GLY A 49 -7.95 -0.21 -0.12
C GLY A 49 -8.63 0.15 1.21
N LEU A 50 -9.45 1.21 1.17
CA LEU A 50 -10.25 1.68 2.31
C LEU A 50 -11.15 0.59 2.87
N THR A 51 -11.31 0.58 4.19
CA THR A 51 -12.13 -0.35 4.99
C THR A 51 -11.62 -1.79 5.01
N CYS A 52 -10.62 -2.12 4.21
CA CYS A 52 -10.08 -3.47 4.09
C CYS A 52 -9.10 -3.80 5.21
N THR A 53 -8.82 -5.10 5.33
CA THR A 53 -7.69 -5.67 6.05
C THR A 53 -6.71 -6.30 5.06
N TRP A 54 -5.66 -6.96 5.55
CA TRP A 54 -4.78 -7.82 4.74
C TRP A 54 -5.57 -8.85 3.91
N GLU A 55 -6.70 -9.32 4.42
CA GLU A 55 -7.49 -10.41 3.84
C GLU A 55 -8.14 -10.04 2.50
N ASN A 56 -8.47 -8.77 2.29
CA ASN A 56 -9.17 -8.34 1.08
C ASN A 56 -8.35 -8.63 -0.18
N ALA A 57 -7.12 -8.13 -0.26
CA ALA A 57 -6.24 -8.41 -1.41
C ALA A 57 -5.86 -9.89 -1.48
N ALA A 58 -5.59 -10.54 -0.34
CA ALA A 58 -5.23 -11.94 -0.28
C ALA A 58 -6.32 -12.88 -0.85
N THR A 59 -7.61 -12.52 -0.69
CA THR A 59 -8.73 -13.35 -1.16
C THR A 59 -9.25 -12.95 -2.53
N LYS A 60 -9.22 -11.66 -2.88
CA LYS A 60 -9.88 -11.15 -4.09
C LYS A 60 -8.95 -10.94 -5.28
N ALA A 61 -7.67 -10.64 -5.06
CA ALA A 61 -6.75 -10.33 -6.14
C ALA A 61 -6.38 -11.55 -7.02
N GLY A 62 -6.48 -12.78 -6.48
CA GLY A 62 -6.11 -14.00 -7.20
C GLY A 62 -4.63 -14.06 -7.60
N ALA A 63 -3.78 -13.25 -6.98
CA ALA A 63 -2.39 -13.06 -7.37
C ALA A 63 -1.48 -14.24 -7.05
N GLN A 64 -1.86 -15.09 -6.09
CA GLN A 64 -1.02 -16.19 -5.59
C GLN A 64 -0.66 -17.21 -6.68
N ALA A 65 -1.58 -17.53 -7.59
CA ALA A 65 -1.30 -18.45 -8.68
C ALA A 65 -0.24 -17.90 -9.66
N ALA A 66 -0.25 -16.59 -9.91
CA ALA A 66 0.80 -15.94 -10.68
C ALA A 66 2.11 -15.89 -9.92
N ALA A 67 2.06 -15.54 -8.65
CA ALA A 67 3.22 -15.50 -7.77
C ALA A 67 3.94 -16.86 -7.69
N ALA A 68 3.19 -17.97 -7.56
CA ALA A 68 3.76 -19.31 -7.57
C ALA A 68 4.50 -19.63 -8.89
N ARG A 69 3.95 -19.24 -10.04
CA ARG A 69 4.60 -19.46 -11.35
C ARG A 69 5.89 -18.66 -11.53
N HIS A 70 5.99 -17.50 -10.87
CA HIS A 70 7.16 -16.61 -10.95
C HIS A 70 8.09 -16.72 -9.76
N ASN A 71 7.94 -17.74 -8.91
CA ASN A 71 8.69 -17.92 -7.68
C ASN A 71 8.75 -16.63 -6.83
N MET A 72 7.61 -15.95 -6.68
CA MET A 72 7.48 -14.67 -5.98
C MET A 72 6.71 -14.85 -4.66
N ALA A 73 7.19 -14.28 -3.57
CA ALA A 73 6.40 -14.13 -2.35
C ALA A 73 5.50 -12.89 -2.45
N ILE A 74 4.30 -12.96 -1.87
CA ILE A 74 3.43 -11.79 -1.74
C ILE A 74 3.13 -11.53 -0.27
N VAL A 75 3.31 -10.30 0.13
CA VAL A 75 3.03 -9.79 1.48
C VAL A 75 1.78 -8.92 1.44
N PHE A 76 0.84 -9.18 2.33
CA PHE A 76 -0.41 -8.45 2.49
C PHE A 76 -0.46 -7.86 3.90
N PRO A 77 -0.04 -6.61 4.12
CA PRO A 77 -0.19 -5.95 5.41
C PRO A 77 -1.63 -5.48 5.63
N ASP A 78 -2.01 -5.27 6.91
CA ASP A 78 -3.24 -4.56 7.22
C ASP A 78 -3.18 -3.10 6.73
N THR A 79 -4.32 -2.47 6.61
CA THR A 79 -4.47 -1.11 6.07
C THR A 79 -4.35 -0.02 7.12
N SER A 80 -4.41 -0.40 8.41
CA SER A 80 -4.32 0.52 9.54
C SER A 80 -4.00 -0.22 10.84
N PRO A 81 -3.56 0.48 11.88
CA PRO A 81 -3.65 -0.01 13.25
C PRO A 81 -5.12 -0.29 13.62
N ARG A 82 -5.34 -1.26 14.52
CA ARG A 82 -6.66 -1.66 15.01
C ARG A 82 -6.61 -2.02 16.49
N GLY A 83 -7.74 -1.88 17.18
CA GLY A 83 -7.91 -2.28 18.57
C GLY A 83 -8.80 -1.33 19.36
N ALA A 84 -9.16 -1.72 20.58
CA ALA A 84 -10.04 -0.92 21.44
C ALA A 84 -9.40 0.40 21.87
N ASP A 85 -8.08 0.42 22.00
CA ASP A 85 -7.32 1.61 22.43
C ASP A 85 -6.83 2.44 21.23
N VAL A 86 -7.09 2.00 20.00
CA VAL A 86 -6.73 2.71 18.78
C VAL A 86 -7.86 3.65 18.38
N ALA A 87 -7.54 4.91 18.13
CA ALA A 87 -8.52 5.91 17.69
C ALA A 87 -9.30 5.43 16.45
N ASN A 88 -10.58 5.78 16.40
CA ASN A 88 -11.46 5.45 15.28
C ASN A 88 -12.44 6.58 15.00
N SER A 89 -13.08 6.54 13.83
CA SER A 89 -14.15 7.44 13.41
C SER A 89 -15.39 6.65 13.00
N ASN A 90 -16.55 7.32 12.99
CA ASN A 90 -17.75 6.79 12.35
C ASN A 90 -17.70 6.93 10.82
N ASP A 91 -16.82 7.77 10.31
CA ASP A 91 -16.61 7.95 8.89
C ASP A 91 -15.68 6.86 8.36
N TYR A 92 -16.12 6.09 7.37
CA TYR A 92 -15.38 4.94 6.85
C TYR A 92 -14.02 5.31 6.18
N TRP A 93 -13.82 6.58 5.88
CA TRP A 93 -12.57 7.09 5.28
C TRP A 93 -11.54 7.56 6.29
N LEU A 94 -11.81 7.48 7.61
CA LEU A 94 -10.94 7.94 8.68
C LEU A 94 -10.86 6.91 9.82
N GLY A 95 -9.68 6.67 10.38
CA GLY A 95 -9.49 5.74 11.47
C GLY A 95 -9.24 4.30 11.02
N GLN A 96 -9.77 3.34 11.76
CA GLN A 96 -9.49 1.92 11.52
C GLN A 96 -10.00 1.46 10.15
N GLY A 97 -9.08 0.96 9.31
CA GLY A 97 -9.32 0.62 7.91
C GLY A 97 -8.97 1.74 6.92
N ALA A 98 -8.50 2.90 7.41
CA ALA A 98 -8.24 4.09 6.60
C ALA A 98 -6.89 4.74 6.95
N GLY A 99 -5.81 3.95 7.06
CA GLY A 99 -4.48 4.44 7.45
C GLY A 99 -3.77 5.29 6.38
N PHE A 100 -4.25 5.32 5.16
CA PHE A 100 -3.71 6.07 4.01
C PHE A 100 -2.21 5.90 3.78
N TYR A 101 -1.60 4.90 4.42
CA TYR A 101 -0.17 4.57 4.35
C TYR A 101 0.71 5.80 4.64
N LEU A 102 0.30 6.62 5.61
CA LEU A 102 1.01 7.78 6.10
C LEU A 102 1.34 7.66 7.59
N THR A 103 2.15 8.59 8.10
CA THR A 103 2.42 8.74 9.53
C THR A 103 1.72 9.99 10.03
N ALA A 104 0.70 9.80 10.87
CA ALA A 104 -0.08 10.90 11.42
C ALA A 104 0.72 11.71 12.44
N THR A 105 0.49 13.03 12.44
CA THR A 105 1.13 13.97 13.37
C THR A 105 0.13 14.60 14.34
N GLN A 106 -1.18 14.42 14.09
CA GLN A 106 -2.25 15.03 14.87
C GLN A 106 -2.88 14.05 15.85
N ALA A 107 -3.23 14.53 17.05
CA ALA A 107 -4.07 13.79 17.97
C ALA A 107 -5.50 13.69 17.40
N PRO A 108 -6.22 12.58 17.66
CA PRO A 108 -5.82 11.42 18.46
C PRO A 108 -5.06 10.33 17.67
N TRP A 109 -4.70 10.57 16.40
CA TRP A 109 -4.18 9.59 15.45
C TRP A 109 -2.69 9.27 15.64
N ALA A 110 -1.89 10.30 15.93
CA ALA A 110 -0.43 10.23 15.98
C ALA A 110 0.16 9.06 16.80
N PRO A 111 -0.45 8.60 17.92
CA PRO A 111 0.12 7.48 18.68
C PRO A 111 0.18 6.16 17.93
N HIS A 112 -0.75 5.92 17.00
CA HIS A 112 -0.89 4.61 16.35
C HIS A 112 -0.79 4.63 14.82
N PHE A 113 -1.27 5.70 14.17
CA PHE A 113 -1.36 5.76 12.71
C PHE A 113 -0.01 6.12 12.09
N ALA A 114 0.87 5.14 11.96
CA ALA A 114 2.21 5.26 11.40
C ALA A 114 2.44 4.20 10.30
N MET A 115 1.50 4.09 9.35
CA MET A 115 1.51 3.03 8.34
C MET A 115 2.64 3.20 7.32
N ASP A 116 3.07 4.43 7.02
CA ASP A 116 4.28 4.69 6.22
C ASP A 116 5.49 3.95 6.85
N ARG A 117 5.80 4.27 8.10
CA ARG A 117 6.90 3.67 8.84
C ARG A 117 6.72 2.17 9.09
N TYR A 118 5.48 1.72 9.30
CA TYR A 118 5.20 0.29 9.44
C TYR A 118 5.62 -0.48 8.18
N ILE A 119 5.25 0.02 6.99
CA ILE A 119 5.59 -0.62 5.71
C ILE A 119 7.08 -0.51 5.37
N THR A 120 7.74 0.59 5.74
CA THR A 120 9.12 0.85 5.31
C THR A 120 10.18 0.44 6.32
N ASP A 121 9.89 0.51 7.62
CA ASP A 121 10.88 0.26 8.67
C ASP A 121 10.69 -1.12 9.34
N GLU A 122 9.44 -1.49 9.68
CA GLU A 122 9.16 -2.69 10.47
C GLU A 122 8.86 -3.93 9.60
N LEU A 123 7.98 -3.79 8.62
CA LEU A 123 7.54 -4.91 7.77
C LEU A 123 8.71 -5.61 7.04
N PRO A 124 9.74 -4.92 6.51
CA PRO A 124 10.90 -5.58 5.91
C PRO A 124 11.63 -6.52 6.87
N LEU A 125 11.76 -6.17 8.14
CA LEU A 125 12.40 -7.01 9.16
C LEU A 125 11.56 -8.26 9.47
N LEU A 126 10.25 -8.13 9.47
CA LEU A 126 9.32 -9.24 9.65
C LEU A 126 9.37 -10.21 8.45
N ILE A 127 9.45 -9.67 7.23
CA ILE A 127 9.59 -10.46 6.00
C ILE A 127 10.91 -11.24 6.01
N ASN A 128 12.02 -10.58 6.34
CA ASN A 128 13.32 -11.24 6.45
C ASN A 128 13.28 -12.41 7.43
N THR A 129 12.63 -12.21 8.58
CA THR A 129 12.46 -13.26 9.59
C THR A 129 11.57 -14.40 9.09
N ALA A 130 10.47 -14.09 8.39
CA ALA A 130 9.52 -15.10 7.93
C ALA A 130 10.02 -15.92 6.74
N LEU A 131 10.88 -15.34 5.90
CA LEU A 131 11.46 -15.98 4.72
C LEU A 131 12.88 -16.54 4.94
N ASP A 132 13.50 -16.23 6.08
CA ASP A 132 14.93 -16.52 6.35
C ASP A 132 15.83 -16.00 5.22
N MET A 133 15.61 -14.75 4.80
CA MET A 133 16.36 -14.09 3.73
C MET A 133 16.51 -12.59 3.97
N ASP A 134 17.54 -12.00 3.38
CA ASP A 134 17.72 -10.53 3.39
C ASP A 134 17.17 -9.92 2.09
N ILE A 135 15.99 -9.25 2.20
CA ILE A 135 15.37 -8.58 1.08
C ILE A 135 16.00 -7.22 0.73
N SER A 136 16.92 -6.71 1.57
CA SER A 136 17.56 -5.40 1.33
C SER A 136 18.45 -5.41 0.08
N THR A 137 19.02 -6.55 -0.27
CA THR A 137 19.92 -6.69 -1.41
C THR A 137 19.19 -6.64 -2.76
N ASN A 138 17.97 -7.16 -2.81
CA ASN A 138 17.19 -7.28 -4.04
C ASN A 138 16.05 -6.23 -4.14
N GLY A 139 15.70 -5.60 -3.02
CA GLY A 139 14.55 -4.71 -2.92
C GLY A 139 13.22 -5.46 -3.10
N MET A 140 12.12 -4.75 -2.92
CA MET A 140 10.77 -5.28 -3.07
C MET A 140 10.04 -4.63 -4.24
N GLY A 141 9.07 -5.32 -4.83
CA GLY A 141 8.00 -4.68 -5.58
C GLY A 141 6.92 -4.17 -4.64
N ILE A 142 6.21 -3.13 -5.04
CA ILE A 142 5.03 -2.65 -4.32
C ILE A 142 3.87 -2.44 -5.28
N THR A 143 2.69 -2.88 -4.86
CA THR A 143 1.44 -2.67 -5.59
C THR A 143 0.30 -2.44 -4.63
N GLY A 144 -0.83 -1.99 -5.14
CA GLY A 144 -2.02 -1.84 -4.31
C GLY A 144 -3.25 -1.41 -5.09
N HIS A 145 -4.40 -1.45 -4.42
CA HIS A 145 -5.68 -1.07 -4.98
C HIS A 145 -6.25 0.14 -4.23
N SER A 146 -6.82 1.11 -4.95
CA SER A 146 -7.52 2.28 -4.41
C SER A 146 -6.62 3.11 -3.47
N MET A 147 -6.97 3.26 -2.18
CA MET A 147 -6.09 3.81 -1.14
C MET A 147 -4.73 3.10 -1.10
N GLY A 148 -4.71 1.76 -1.28
CA GLY A 148 -3.46 0.99 -1.34
C GLY A 148 -2.65 1.28 -2.59
N GLY A 149 -3.29 1.56 -3.73
CA GLY A 149 -2.63 2.00 -4.95
C GLY A 149 -1.97 3.37 -4.77
N HIS A 150 -2.65 4.30 -4.09
CA HIS A 150 -2.08 5.57 -3.64
C HIS A 150 -0.86 5.35 -2.75
N GLY A 151 -1.00 4.48 -1.73
CA GLY A 151 0.10 4.14 -0.83
C GLY A 151 1.30 3.54 -1.57
N ALA A 152 1.07 2.64 -2.55
CA ALA A 152 2.13 2.05 -3.34
C ALA A 152 2.92 3.12 -4.12
N LEU A 153 2.23 4.05 -4.77
CA LEU A 153 2.85 5.15 -5.50
C LEU A 153 3.63 6.09 -4.58
N THR A 154 3.03 6.55 -3.48
CA THR A 154 3.68 7.49 -2.56
C THR A 154 4.89 6.88 -1.86
N LEU A 155 4.77 5.64 -1.38
CA LEU A 155 5.88 4.96 -0.69
C LEU A 155 7.03 4.65 -1.65
N ALA A 156 6.75 4.21 -2.88
CA ALA A 156 7.81 3.98 -3.87
C ALA A 156 8.61 5.25 -4.16
N MET A 157 7.93 6.37 -4.42
CA MET A 157 8.59 7.65 -4.74
C MET A 157 9.35 8.23 -3.54
N LYS A 158 8.88 8.01 -2.31
CA LYS A 158 9.57 8.45 -1.08
C LYS A 158 10.74 7.54 -0.70
N HIS A 159 10.66 6.24 -1.02
CA HIS A 159 11.65 5.23 -0.62
C HIS A 159 12.18 4.43 -1.81
N PRO A 160 12.77 5.07 -2.85
CA PRO A 160 13.19 4.41 -4.08
C PRO A 160 14.34 3.40 -3.88
N HIS A 161 15.02 3.45 -2.73
CA HIS A 161 16.05 2.47 -2.35
C HIS A 161 15.44 1.14 -1.86
N LEU A 162 14.20 1.15 -1.38
CA LEU A 162 13.50 0.00 -0.82
C LEU A 162 12.69 -0.75 -1.89
N PHE A 163 12.12 -0.02 -2.84
CA PHE A 163 11.25 -0.56 -3.87
C PHE A 163 11.90 -0.50 -5.26
N ARG A 164 11.79 -1.61 -6.02
CA ARG A 164 12.35 -1.74 -7.38
C ARG A 164 11.30 -1.69 -8.48
N SER A 165 10.05 -1.90 -8.14
CA SER A 165 8.93 -1.79 -9.06
C SER A 165 7.70 -1.25 -8.34
N VAL A 166 6.88 -0.51 -9.07
CA VAL A 166 5.61 0.02 -8.57
C VAL A 166 4.51 -0.16 -9.60
N SER A 167 3.36 -0.62 -9.13
CA SER A 167 2.12 -0.64 -9.91
C SER A 167 0.94 -0.30 -9.03
N ALA A 168 -0.19 0.09 -9.63
CA ALA A 168 -1.39 0.42 -8.88
C ALA A 168 -2.65 0.08 -9.69
N PHE A 169 -3.69 -0.37 -8.97
CA PHE A 169 -5.02 -0.64 -9.50
C PHE A 169 -5.99 0.40 -8.98
N SER A 170 -6.64 1.13 -9.88
CA SER A 170 -7.63 2.19 -9.55
C SER A 170 -7.16 3.08 -8.37
N PRO A 171 -5.93 3.64 -8.42
CA PRO A 171 -5.38 4.39 -7.28
C PRO A 171 -6.12 5.72 -7.07
N ILE A 172 -6.18 6.19 -5.83
CA ILE A 172 -6.40 7.61 -5.56
C ILE A 172 -5.17 8.35 -6.08
N SER A 173 -5.28 8.97 -7.26
CA SER A 173 -4.13 9.58 -7.95
C SER A 173 -3.63 10.84 -7.26
N SER A 174 -4.55 11.63 -6.67
CA SER A 174 -4.20 12.77 -5.82
C SER A 174 -5.11 12.78 -4.60
N ALA A 175 -4.55 12.57 -3.42
CA ALA A 175 -5.29 12.68 -2.17
C ALA A 175 -5.75 14.12 -1.91
N MET A 176 -4.98 15.11 -2.32
CA MET A 176 -5.34 16.53 -2.18
C MET A 176 -6.55 16.93 -3.02
N GLU A 177 -6.81 16.23 -4.12
CA GLU A 177 -7.94 16.50 -5.03
C GLU A 177 -9.08 15.47 -4.87
N SER A 178 -8.90 14.44 -4.06
CA SER A 178 -9.92 13.44 -3.71
C SER A 178 -10.79 13.93 -2.56
N GLY A 179 -12.10 13.72 -2.65
CA GLY A 179 -13.01 14.04 -1.56
C GLY A 179 -12.63 13.33 -0.24
N TRP A 180 -12.15 12.11 -0.30
CA TRP A 180 -11.63 11.42 0.89
C TRP A 180 -10.38 12.07 1.45
N GLY A 181 -9.39 12.33 0.60
CA GLY A 181 -8.11 12.88 1.04
C GLY A 181 -8.22 14.29 1.59
N GLN A 182 -9.12 15.13 1.06
CA GLN A 182 -9.41 16.47 1.58
C GLN A 182 -9.91 16.47 3.04
N ASN A 183 -10.54 15.37 3.47
CA ASN A 183 -10.94 15.19 4.86
C ASN A 183 -9.83 14.51 5.70
N VAL A 184 -9.12 13.54 5.12
CA VAL A 184 -8.14 12.72 5.83
C VAL A 184 -6.82 13.45 6.06
N LEU A 185 -6.30 14.17 5.05
CA LEU A 185 -4.99 14.82 5.18
C LEU A 185 -4.96 15.85 6.31
N PRO A 186 -5.94 16.77 6.45
CA PRO A 186 -5.96 17.66 7.60
C PRO A 186 -6.12 16.95 8.94
N ALA A 187 -6.96 15.89 8.99
CA ALA A 187 -7.17 15.13 10.21
C ALA A 187 -5.91 14.43 10.70
N TYR A 188 -5.12 13.84 9.81
CA TYR A 188 -3.90 13.15 10.18
C TYR A 188 -2.66 14.04 10.27
N LEU A 189 -2.55 15.07 9.41
CA LEU A 189 -1.31 15.83 9.22
C LEU A 189 -1.41 17.31 9.64
N GLY A 190 -2.62 17.80 9.98
CA GLY A 190 -2.88 19.21 10.19
C GLY A 190 -3.00 19.96 8.85
N ASP A 191 -3.04 21.30 8.90
CA ASP A 191 -3.39 22.15 7.75
C ASP A 191 -2.20 22.53 6.86
N GLU A 192 -1.00 22.05 7.17
CA GLU A 192 0.22 22.40 6.43
C GLU A 192 0.22 21.78 5.03
N LYS A 193 0.10 22.62 4.00
CA LYS A 193 0.05 22.18 2.60
C LYS A 193 1.26 21.32 2.20
N ALA A 194 2.45 21.64 2.69
CA ALA A 194 3.66 20.87 2.40
C ALA A 194 3.57 19.44 2.94
N ALA A 195 2.95 19.23 4.10
CA ALA A 195 2.70 17.89 4.64
C ALA A 195 1.72 17.10 3.76
N HIS A 196 0.67 17.74 3.25
CA HIS A 196 -0.26 17.11 2.31
C HIS A 196 0.44 16.72 1.00
N GLN A 197 1.26 17.62 0.42
CA GLN A 197 2.02 17.36 -0.81
C GLN A 197 3.00 16.18 -0.65
N ALA A 198 3.61 16.02 0.52
CA ALA A 198 4.50 14.90 0.83
C ALA A 198 3.78 13.53 0.92
N HIS A 199 2.45 13.53 0.91
CA HIS A 199 1.61 12.34 0.94
C HIS A 199 0.59 12.31 -0.22
N ASP A 200 0.87 13.01 -1.32
CA ASP A 200 0.05 13.06 -2.52
C ASP A 200 0.82 12.47 -3.72
N ALA A 201 0.28 11.43 -4.36
CA ALA A 201 1.00 10.72 -5.41
C ALA A 201 1.27 11.62 -6.64
N THR A 202 0.35 12.51 -7.01
CA THR A 202 0.53 13.46 -8.12
C THR A 202 1.58 14.53 -7.79
N ALA A 203 1.59 15.07 -6.56
CA ALA A 203 2.59 16.03 -6.12
C ALA A 203 4.00 15.41 -6.01
N LEU A 204 4.09 14.19 -5.51
CA LEU A 204 5.35 13.43 -5.45
C LEU A 204 5.87 13.09 -6.85
N MET A 205 4.99 12.71 -7.78
CA MET A 205 5.36 12.50 -9.19
C MET A 205 6.03 13.74 -9.79
N ALA A 206 5.49 14.92 -9.52
CA ALA A 206 6.03 16.17 -10.04
C ALA A 206 7.34 16.60 -9.37
N SER A 207 7.57 16.25 -8.09
CA SER A 207 8.71 16.76 -7.32
C SER A 207 9.85 15.77 -7.13
N HIS A 208 9.56 14.49 -6.96
CA HIS A 208 10.54 13.42 -6.70
C HIS A 208 10.70 12.51 -7.91
N GLY A 209 9.59 12.19 -8.57
CA GLY A 209 9.55 11.25 -9.65
C GLY A 209 9.84 9.80 -9.24
N TRP A 210 10.05 8.97 -10.25
CA TRP A 210 10.39 7.57 -10.12
C TRP A 210 11.39 7.16 -11.20
N GLY A 211 12.41 6.38 -10.82
CA GLY A 211 13.50 6.02 -11.73
C GLY A 211 13.22 4.85 -12.67
N GLY A 212 12.04 4.27 -12.65
CA GLY A 212 11.63 3.12 -13.48
C GLY A 212 10.24 3.29 -14.08
N ASP A 213 9.74 2.21 -14.70
CA ASP A 213 8.38 2.19 -15.25
C ASP A 213 7.34 2.13 -14.12
N ILE A 214 6.23 2.83 -14.31
CA ILE A 214 5.04 2.78 -13.45
C ILE A 214 3.89 2.18 -14.26
N LEU A 215 3.20 1.20 -13.70
CA LEU A 215 2.00 0.63 -14.30
C LEU A 215 0.76 0.98 -13.47
N VAL A 216 -0.23 1.58 -14.10
CA VAL A 216 -1.54 1.85 -13.49
C VAL A 216 -2.64 1.25 -14.35
N ASP A 217 -3.52 0.48 -13.73
CA ASP A 217 -4.75 -0.03 -14.34
C ASP A 217 -5.96 0.68 -13.74
N GLN A 218 -6.86 1.20 -14.60
CA GLN A 218 -8.05 1.95 -14.17
C GLN A 218 -9.29 1.51 -14.96
N GLY A 219 -10.35 1.14 -14.22
CA GLY A 219 -11.67 0.92 -14.80
C GLY A 219 -12.35 2.23 -15.17
N LEU A 220 -12.96 2.31 -16.35
CA LEU A 220 -13.69 3.51 -16.81
C LEU A 220 -15.15 3.57 -16.35
N ALA A 221 -15.68 2.46 -15.83
CA ALA A 221 -17.02 2.39 -15.23
C ALA A 221 -16.96 2.39 -13.69
N ASP A 222 -15.82 2.73 -13.11
CA ASP A 222 -15.64 2.83 -11.65
C ASP A 222 -16.44 4.02 -11.11
N ASP A 223 -17.33 3.78 -10.15
CA ASP A 223 -18.19 4.81 -9.55
C ASP A 223 -17.39 5.94 -8.84
N PHE A 224 -16.14 5.67 -8.48
CA PHE A 224 -15.26 6.62 -7.80
C PHE A 224 -14.30 7.39 -8.75
N LEU A 225 -14.37 7.10 -10.06
CA LEU A 225 -13.42 7.60 -11.06
C LEU A 225 -13.25 9.12 -11.01
N ASP A 226 -14.36 9.85 -11.11
CA ASP A 226 -14.37 11.31 -11.29
C ASP A 226 -14.20 12.09 -9.97
N GLU A 227 -14.73 11.55 -8.87
CA GLU A 227 -14.70 12.26 -7.58
C GLU A 227 -13.42 11.97 -6.79
N HIS A 228 -12.94 10.71 -6.82
CA HIS A 228 -11.91 10.27 -5.90
C HIS A 228 -10.62 9.81 -6.58
N LEU A 229 -10.68 9.08 -7.70
CA LEU A 229 -9.51 8.41 -8.27
C LEU A 229 -8.71 9.32 -9.22
N LYS A 230 -9.36 10.02 -10.12
CA LYS A 230 -8.79 11.07 -10.98
C LYS A 230 -7.47 10.69 -11.67
N PRO A 231 -7.39 9.55 -12.40
CA PRO A 231 -6.14 9.06 -12.99
C PRO A 231 -5.46 10.03 -13.95
N HIS A 232 -6.24 10.92 -14.56
CA HIS A 232 -5.75 11.95 -15.47
C HIS A 232 -4.80 12.96 -14.80
N LEU A 233 -4.88 13.16 -13.47
CA LEU A 233 -3.97 14.04 -12.72
C LEU A 233 -2.58 13.42 -12.65
N LEU A 234 -2.50 12.13 -12.32
CA LEU A 234 -1.25 11.39 -12.26
C LEU A 234 -0.60 11.30 -13.66
N GLY A 235 -1.41 11.02 -14.69
CA GLY A 235 -0.94 10.96 -16.08
C GLY A 235 -0.28 12.27 -16.52
N ARG A 236 -0.93 13.41 -16.27
CA ARG A 236 -0.35 14.75 -16.59
C ARG A 236 0.91 15.05 -15.80
N ALA A 237 0.95 14.68 -14.50
CA ALA A 237 2.15 14.90 -13.69
C ALA A 237 3.34 14.08 -14.21
N ALA A 238 3.13 12.82 -14.57
CA ALA A 238 4.15 11.95 -15.16
C ALA A 238 4.66 12.48 -16.50
N GLU A 239 3.76 12.91 -17.39
CA GLU A 239 4.12 13.51 -18.69
C GLU A 239 5.00 14.77 -18.49
N ASN A 240 4.57 15.69 -17.61
CA ASN A 240 5.30 16.91 -17.32
C ASN A 240 6.69 16.65 -16.69
N ALA A 241 6.81 15.59 -15.90
CA ALA A 241 8.06 15.20 -15.24
C ALA A 241 8.94 14.30 -16.13
N GLY A 242 8.46 13.86 -17.29
CA GLY A 242 9.17 12.94 -18.18
C GLY A 242 9.34 11.53 -17.61
N ILE A 243 8.41 11.10 -16.73
CA ILE A 243 8.45 9.79 -16.06
C ILE A 243 7.65 8.77 -16.87
N PRO A 244 8.21 7.58 -17.17
CA PRO A 244 7.49 6.52 -17.85
C PRO A 244 6.31 6.02 -17.03
N LEU A 245 5.09 6.36 -17.44
CA LEU A 245 3.84 5.87 -16.87
C LEU A 245 3.02 5.17 -17.94
N THR A 246 2.72 3.90 -17.72
CA THR A 246 1.73 3.15 -18.50
C THR A 246 0.39 3.18 -17.75
N LEU A 247 -0.52 4.04 -18.21
CA LEU A 247 -1.90 4.10 -17.71
C LEU A 247 -2.81 3.31 -18.65
N ARG A 248 -3.23 2.12 -18.25
CA ARG A 248 -4.19 1.29 -18.98
C ARG A 248 -5.60 1.58 -18.48
N GLN A 249 -6.49 1.89 -19.39
CA GLN A 249 -7.88 2.18 -19.09
C GLN A 249 -8.78 1.07 -19.66
N HIS A 250 -9.68 0.55 -18.85
CA HIS A 250 -10.49 -0.62 -19.15
C HIS A 250 -11.97 -0.24 -19.25
N ALA A 251 -12.54 -0.27 -20.46
CA ALA A 251 -13.96 -0.02 -20.68
C ALA A 251 -14.81 -1.11 -20.02
N GLY A 252 -15.87 -0.70 -19.31
CA GLY A 252 -16.81 -1.61 -18.66
C GLY A 252 -16.38 -2.17 -17.31
N TYR A 253 -15.29 -1.70 -16.77
CA TYR A 253 -14.77 -2.03 -15.42
C TYR A 253 -14.78 -0.81 -14.54
#